data_6e92fd8d6f8d98ddbf1dadeb0dced54e
#
_entry.id   6e92fd8d6f8d98ddbf1dadeb0dced54e
#
_cell.length_a   1.000
_cell.length_b   1.000
_cell.length_c   1.000
_cell.angle_alpha   90.00
_cell.angle_beta   90.00
_cell.angle_gamma   90.00
#
_symmetry.space_group_name_H-M   'P 1'
#
loop_
_entity.id
_entity.type
_entity.pdbx_description
1 polymer ?
#
loop_
_entity_poly.entity_id
_entity_poly.type
_entity_poly.pdbx_seq_one_letter_code
_entity_poly.pdbx_strand_id
1 'polypeptide(L)'
;SGSLDSGVTARVMGTFLTWMQEKEAPVFVFATSNNISQLPPEMLRKGRFDEIFFVDLPGRATRESILRIHLEKKHRGDLADAFDLHALSTTAVGYSGAELEEAVKDALFHAFDEGRELEEADIAAAIQRTYPLSRTMRENILDMRKWAQYRARLASDESTEDLPESKDGAPKLIAERRNLFVRDGASQSDRTEGAP
;
A
#
# COMPACT_ATOMS: atom_id res chain seq x y z
N SER A 1 -8.83 -22.92 -17.35
CA SER A 1 -7.41 -22.54 -17.58
C SER A 1 -6.55 -22.53 -16.32
N GLY A 2 -7.10 -22.77 -15.11
CA GLY A 2 -6.37 -22.71 -13.84
C GLY A 2 -5.49 -23.94 -13.49
N SER A 3 -5.68 -25.09 -14.12
CA SER A 3 -4.98 -26.33 -13.71
C SER A 3 -3.59 -26.51 -14.31
N LEU A 4 -3.30 -25.90 -15.45
CA LEU A 4 -1.98 -25.97 -16.08
C LEU A 4 -0.96 -25.06 -15.36
N ASP A 5 -1.43 -23.92 -14.88
CA ASP A 5 -0.59 -22.93 -14.18
C ASP A 5 -0.15 -23.41 -12.80
N SER A 6 -1.03 -24.15 -12.09
CA SER A 6 -0.72 -24.75 -10.79
C SER A 6 0.37 -25.82 -10.88
N GLY A 7 0.39 -26.60 -11.95
CA GLY A 7 1.39 -27.67 -12.17
C GLY A 7 2.80 -27.09 -12.48
N VAL A 8 2.88 -26.01 -13.23
CA VAL A 8 4.15 -25.34 -13.54
C VAL A 8 4.70 -24.67 -12.28
N THR A 9 3.88 -23.96 -11.53
CA THR A 9 4.29 -23.32 -10.28
C THR A 9 4.79 -24.33 -9.26
N ALA A 10 4.10 -25.47 -9.09
CA ALA A 10 4.53 -26.54 -8.18
C ALA A 10 5.89 -27.13 -8.60
N ARG A 11 6.12 -27.32 -9.89
CA ARG A 11 7.40 -27.83 -10.42
C ARG A 11 8.55 -26.85 -10.18
N VAL A 12 8.34 -25.58 -10.48
CA VAL A 12 9.33 -24.52 -10.24
C VAL A 12 9.68 -24.45 -8.75
N MET A 13 8.67 -24.46 -7.89
CA MET A 13 8.88 -24.46 -6.44
C MET A 13 9.63 -25.71 -5.96
N GLY A 14 9.32 -26.90 -6.50
CA GLY A 14 10.05 -28.13 -6.20
C GLY A 14 11.53 -28.04 -6.58
N THR A 15 11.83 -27.53 -7.79
CA THR A 15 13.21 -27.32 -8.25
C THR A 15 13.95 -26.32 -7.37
N PHE A 16 13.30 -25.22 -6.99
CA PHE A 16 13.88 -24.22 -6.10
C PHE A 16 14.21 -24.79 -4.71
N LEU A 17 13.29 -25.59 -4.15
CA LEU A 17 13.50 -26.24 -2.86
C LEU A 17 14.66 -27.23 -2.89
N THR A 18 14.77 -28.02 -3.98
CA THR A 18 15.89 -28.93 -4.18
C THR A 18 17.20 -28.18 -4.27
N TRP A 19 17.24 -27.11 -5.08
CA TRP A 19 18.41 -26.26 -5.19
C TRP A 19 18.84 -25.66 -3.84
N MET A 20 17.90 -25.17 -3.03
CA MET A 20 18.21 -24.65 -1.69
C MET A 20 18.85 -25.68 -0.77
N GLN A 21 18.52 -26.95 -0.94
CA GLN A 21 19.08 -28.05 -0.13
C GLN A 21 20.45 -28.52 -0.61
N GLU A 22 20.65 -28.55 -1.93
CA GLU A 22 21.83 -29.15 -2.55
C GLU A 22 22.97 -28.15 -2.78
N LYS A 23 22.68 -26.84 -2.66
CA LYS A 23 23.72 -25.82 -2.89
C LYS A 23 24.83 -25.91 -1.85
N GLU A 24 26.05 -25.99 -2.32
CA GLU A 24 27.28 -26.00 -1.49
C GLU A 24 27.86 -24.58 -1.31
N ALA A 25 27.64 -23.71 -2.30
CA ALA A 25 28.12 -22.34 -2.26
C ALA A 25 27.35 -21.48 -1.21
N PRO A 26 28.05 -20.58 -0.50
CA PRO A 26 27.38 -19.64 0.43
C PRO A 26 26.55 -18.63 -0.37
N VAL A 27 25.25 -18.83 -0.39
CA VAL A 27 24.27 -17.93 -1.07
C VAL A 27 23.27 -17.41 -0.06
N PHE A 28 23.08 -16.11 -0.03
CA PHE A 28 22.00 -15.49 0.72
C PHE A 28 20.74 -15.43 -0.14
N VAL A 29 19.64 -15.98 0.37
CA VAL A 29 18.34 -15.98 -0.32
C VAL A 29 17.37 -15.09 0.46
N PHE A 30 16.84 -14.07 -0.20
CA PHE A 30 15.78 -13.22 0.32
C PHE A 30 14.53 -13.37 -0.53
N ALA A 31 13.42 -13.68 0.10
CA ALA A 31 12.13 -13.86 -0.57
C ALA A 31 11.05 -13.08 0.14
N THR A 32 10.08 -12.55 -0.62
CA THR A 32 8.90 -11.86 -0.09
C THR A 32 7.63 -12.55 -0.56
N SER A 33 6.61 -12.55 0.29
CA SER A 33 5.28 -13.06 -0.04
C SER A 33 4.22 -12.20 0.63
N ASN A 34 3.18 -11.89 -0.10
CA ASN A 34 1.98 -11.22 0.42
C ASN A 34 0.87 -12.22 0.82
N ASN A 35 1.05 -13.51 0.51
CA ASN A 35 0.09 -14.55 0.88
C ASN A 35 0.81 -15.83 1.30
N ILE A 36 1.00 -15.97 2.59
CA ILE A 36 1.70 -17.10 3.17
C ILE A 36 0.92 -18.42 3.02
N SER A 37 -0.41 -18.36 2.90
CA SER A 37 -1.26 -19.56 2.79
C SER A 37 -1.13 -20.26 1.43
N GLN A 38 -0.60 -19.56 0.42
CA GLN A 38 -0.35 -20.13 -0.90
C GLN A 38 1.05 -20.76 -1.02
N LEU A 39 1.91 -20.55 -0.03
CA LEU A 39 3.24 -21.17 -0.06
C LEU A 39 3.14 -22.66 0.31
N PRO A 40 3.87 -23.53 -0.40
CA PRO A 40 3.98 -24.93 -0.01
C PRO A 40 4.48 -25.05 1.44
N PRO A 41 3.85 -25.87 2.28
CA PRO A 41 4.27 -26.06 3.69
C PRO A 41 5.73 -26.43 3.83
N GLU A 42 6.30 -27.09 2.81
CA GLU A 42 7.70 -27.47 2.73
C GLU A 42 8.63 -26.27 2.78
N MET A 43 8.25 -25.12 2.21
CA MET A 43 9.06 -23.89 2.24
C MET A 43 9.21 -23.32 3.65
N LEU A 44 8.20 -23.53 4.49
CA LEU A 44 8.15 -22.98 5.84
C LEU A 44 8.81 -23.89 6.89
N ARG A 45 9.33 -25.06 6.47
CA ARG A 45 10.05 -25.99 7.37
C ARG A 45 11.44 -25.46 7.68
N LYS A 46 11.88 -25.70 8.91
CA LYS A 46 13.27 -25.42 9.35
C LYS A 46 14.29 -26.05 8.40
N GLY A 47 15.37 -25.33 8.13
CA GLY A 47 16.43 -25.77 7.20
C GLY A 47 16.19 -25.39 5.73
N ARG A 48 15.19 -24.56 5.47
CA ARG A 48 14.93 -23.96 4.14
C ARG A 48 15.17 -22.45 4.20
N PHE A 49 14.34 -21.75 4.94
CA PHE A 49 14.61 -20.38 5.34
C PHE A 49 15.03 -20.37 6.81
N ASP A 50 16.12 -19.71 7.11
CA ASP A 50 16.67 -19.65 8.46
C ASP A 50 15.77 -18.80 9.37
N GLU A 51 15.23 -17.71 8.81
CA GLU A 51 14.34 -16.80 9.52
C GLU A 51 13.18 -16.35 8.63
N ILE A 52 12.02 -16.18 9.26
CA ILE A 52 10.83 -15.62 8.66
C ILE A 52 10.49 -14.34 9.40
N PHE A 53 10.43 -13.24 8.66
CA PHE A 53 10.03 -11.95 9.20
C PHE A 53 8.62 -11.59 8.76
N PHE A 54 7.81 -11.16 9.71
CA PHE A 54 6.50 -10.60 9.44
C PHE A 54 6.60 -9.08 9.42
N VAL A 55 6.29 -8.50 8.27
CA VAL A 55 6.18 -7.05 8.10
C VAL A 55 4.73 -6.67 8.28
N ASP A 56 4.40 -6.11 9.44
CA ASP A 56 3.06 -5.63 9.77
C ASP A 56 2.82 -4.24 9.15
N LEU A 57 1.61 -3.71 9.34
CA LEU A 57 1.35 -2.30 9.04
C LEU A 57 2.26 -1.40 9.89
N PRO A 58 2.71 -0.28 9.32
CA PRO A 58 3.63 0.60 10.01
C PRO A 58 2.97 1.25 11.24
N GLY A 59 3.66 1.26 12.36
CA GLY A 59 3.33 2.04 13.53
C GLY A 59 3.48 3.55 13.27
N ARG A 60 3.09 4.38 14.23
CA ARG A 60 3.06 5.83 14.05
C ARG A 60 4.41 6.43 13.64
N ALA A 61 5.51 6.06 14.33
CA ALA A 61 6.83 6.61 14.01
C ALA A 61 7.34 6.14 12.64
N THR A 62 7.03 4.90 12.27
CA THR A 62 7.33 4.41 10.92
C THR A 62 6.51 5.13 9.85
N ARG A 63 5.21 5.42 10.08
CA ARG A 63 4.39 6.23 9.14
C ARG A 63 4.94 7.64 8.96
N GLU A 64 5.38 8.28 10.04
CA GLU A 64 6.05 9.58 9.98
C GLU A 64 7.30 9.54 9.11
N SER A 65 8.15 8.51 9.32
CA SER A 65 9.34 8.30 8.49
C SER A 65 9.00 8.04 7.02
N ILE A 66 7.95 7.29 6.74
CA ILE A 66 7.49 7.01 5.37
C ILE A 66 7.02 8.29 4.68
N LEU A 67 6.22 9.13 5.34
CA LEU A 67 5.78 10.42 4.80
C LEU A 67 6.98 11.30 4.46
N ARG A 68 7.97 11.40 5.37
CA ARG A 68 9.22 12.14 5.15
C ARG A 68 9.95 11.63 3.91
N ILE A 69 10.18 10.33 3.81
CA ILE A 69 10.88 9.70 2.67
C ILE A 69 10.16 10.02 1.35
N HIS A 70 8.84 10.00 1.32
CA HIS A 70 8.11 10.26 0.08
C HIS A 70 8.10 11.75 -0.29
N LEU A 71 8.10 12.68 0.66
CA LEU A 71 8.29 14.09 0.41
C LEU A 71 9.70 14.37 -0.14
N GLU A 72 10.72 13.79 0.48
CA GLU A 72 12.12 13.92 0.02
C GLU A 72 12.31 13.37 -1.41
N LYS A 73 11.75 12.20 -1.71
CA LYS A 73 11.76 11.61 -3.07
C LYS A 73 11.08 12.48 -4.12
N LYS A 74 10.18 13.35 -3.72
CA LYS A 74 9.49 14.32 -4.59
C LYS A 74 10.16 15.69 -4.61
N HIS A 75 11.38 15.79 -4.07
CA HIS A 75 12.13 17.05 -3.95
C HIS A 75 11.38 18.10 -3.10
N ARG A 76 10.71 17.64 -2.05
CA ARG A 76 9.99 18.45 -1.06
C ARG A 76 10.46 18.14 0.36
N GLY A 77 11.77 17.89 0.50
CA GLY A 77 12.36 17.60 1.81
C GLY A 77 12.27 18.78 2.79
N ASP A 78 12.33 20.00 2.28
CA ASP A 78 12.08 21.23 3.02
C ASP A 78 10.69 21.28 3.65
N LEU A 79 9.66 20.81 2.94
CA LEU A 79 8.30 20.70 3.46
C LEU A 79 8.18 19.59 4.51
N ALA A 80 8.98 18.54 4.41
CA ALA A 80 9.01 17.49 5.42
C ALA A 80 9.50 17.99 6.79
N ASP A 81 10.27 19.07 6.82
CA ASP A 81 10.71 19.72 8.06
C ASP A 81 9.73 20.80 8.53
N ALA A 82 8.93 21.35 7.62
CA ALA A 82 7.94 22.39 7.92
C ALA A 82 6.58 21.82 8.36
N PHE A 83 6.20 20.62 7.89
CA PHE A 83 4.91 20.00 8.16
C PHE A 83 4.90 19.23 9.49
N ASP A 84 3.76 19.22 10.17
CA ASP A 84 3.54 18.34 11.33
C ASP A 84 3.30 16.89 10.90
N LEU A 85 4.38 16.20 10.53
CA LEU A 85 4.33 14.78 10.14
C LEU A 85 3.85 13.90 11.27
N HIS A 86 4.01 14.32 12.54
CA HIS A 86 3.49 13.60 13.70
C HIS A 86 1.94 13.61 13.69
N ALA A 87 1.32 14.77 13.48
CA ALA A 87 -0.13 14.89 13.37
C ALA A 87 -0.66 14.08 12.18
N LEU A 88 -0.03 14.21 10.99
CA LEU A 88 -0.38 13.45 9.79
C LEU A 88 -0.28 11.94 10.03
N SER A 89 0.80 11.45 10.65
CA SER A 89 0.97 10.03 10.95
C SER A 89 -0.06 9.50 11.95
N THR A 90 -0.54 10.34 12.87
CA THR A 90 -1.59 10.00 13.83
C THR A 90 -2.94 9.83 13.15
N THR A 91 -3.26 10.62 12.13
CA THR A 91 -4.52 10.48 11.37
C THR A 91 -4.51 9.28 10.43
N ALA A 92 -3.34 8.79 10.04
CA ALA A 92 -3.14 7.70 9.08
C ALA A 92 -3.07 6.30 9.73
N VAL A 93 -3.78 6.07 10.84
CA VAL A 93 -3.80 4.75 11.51
C VAL A 93 -4.32 3.68 10.55
N GLY A 94 -3.56 2.58 10.45
CA GLY A 94 -3.91 1.45 9.58
C GLY A 94 -3.54 1.61 8.12
N TYR A 95 -2.82 2.66 7.75
CA TYR A 95 -2.29 2.85 6.40
C TYR A 95 -1.02 2.03 6.20
N SER A 96 -0.91 1.41 5.04
CA SER A 96 0.34 0.80 4.55
C SER A 96 1.28 1.87 3.99
N GLY A 97 2.56 1.51 3.80
CA GLY A 97 3.53 2.42 3.19
C GLY A 97 3.16 2.85 1.77
N ALA A 98 2.56 1.95 0.99
CA ALA A 98 2.11 2.25 -0.37
C ALA A 98 0.94 3.25 -0.39
N GLU A 99 0.02 3.14 0.57
CA GLU A 99 -1.11 4.07 0.69
C GLU A 99 -0.66 5.46 1.15
N LEU A 100 0.34 5.53 2.01
CA LEU A 100 0.96 6.81 2.39
C LEU A 100 1.69 7.46 1.21
N GLU A 101 2.39 6.68 0.40
CA GLU A 101 2.98 7.18 -0.85
C GLU A 101 1.93 7.74 -1.79
N GLU A 102 0.80 7.03 -1.96
CA GLU A 102 -0.28 7.48 -2.82
C GLU A 102 -0.95 8.75 -2.28
N ALA A 103 -1.14 8.86 -0.97
CA ALA A 103 -1.67 10.08 -0.36
C ALA A 103 -0.78 11.31 -0.62
N VAL A 104 0.55 11.15 -0.56
CA VAL A 104 1.49 12.23 -0.91
C VAL A 104 1.40 12.58 -2.41
N LYS A 105 1.24 11.60 -3.29
CA LYS A 105 1.07 11.84 -4.73
C LYS A 105 -0.24 12.57 -5.04
N ASP A 106 -1.33 12.12 -4.45
CA ASP A 106 -2.65 12.74 -4.63
C ASP A 106 -2.66 14.20 -4.15
N ALA A 107 -2.03 14.46 -3.01
CA ALA A 107 -1.86 15.80 -2.48
C ALA A 107 -1.07 16.72 -3.43
N LEU A 108 0.04 16.20 -3.99
CA LEU A 108 0.85 16.94 -4.97
C LEU A 108 0.08 17.24 -6.27
N PHE A 109 -0.71 16.27 -6.76
CA PHE A 109 -1.54 16.50 -7.94
C PHE A 109 -2.61 17.55 -7.68
N HIS A 110 -3.24 17.54 -6.51
CA HIS A 110 -4.24 18.53 -6.13
C HIS A 110 -3.64 19.93 -6.07
N ALA A 111 -2.50 20.12 -5.39
CA ALA A 111 -1.82 21.40 -5.30
C ALA A 111 -1.39 21.91 -6.69
N PHE A 112 -0.88 21.01 -7.55
CA PHE A 112 -0.51 21.35 -8.92
C PHE A 112 -1.70 21.80 -9.77
N ASP A 113 -2.86 21.14 -9.64
CA ASP A 113 -4.09 21.51 -10.36
C ASP A 113 -4.59 22.90 -9.94
N GLU A 114 -4.38 23.27 -8.68
CA GLU A 114 -4.68 24.59 -8.16
C GLU A 114 -3.58 25.63 -8.45
N GLY A 115 -2.48 25.26 -9.07
CA GLY A 115 -1.38 26.15 -9.44
C GLY A 115 -0.59 26.71 -8.25
N ARG A 116 -0.55 25.99 -7.14
CA ARG A 116 0.17 26.37 -5.91
C ARG A 116 1.10 25.28 -5.41
N GLU A 117 1.92 25.62 -4.42
CA GLU A 117 2.78 24.65 -3.75
C GLU A 117 1.95 23.75 -2.82
N LEU A 118 2.50 22.56 -2.50
CA LEU A 118 1.90 21.58 -1.61
C LEU A 118 1.78 22.16 -0.18
N GLU A 119 0.62 21.99 0.43
CA GLU A 119 0.35 22.32 1.83
C GLU A 119 0.09 21.04 2.66
N GLU A 120 0.35 21.13 3.97
CA GLU A 120 0.06 20.02 4.90
C GLU A 120 -1.41 19.57 4.83
N ALA A 121 -2.32 20.53 4.67
CA ALA A 121 -3.76 20.29 4.54
C ALA A 121 -4.11 19.38 3.35
N ASP A 122 -3.34 19.43 2.26
CA ASP A 122 -3.58 18.56 1.10
C ASP A 122 -3.31 17.11 1.43
N ILE A 123 -2.22 16.84 2.16
CA ILE A 123 -1.88 15.49 2.62
C ILE A 123 -2.94 14.99 3.60
N ALA A 124 -3.33 15.84 4.55
CA ALA A 124 -4.39 15.49 5.52
C ALA A 124 -5.70 15.17 4.82
N ALA A 125 -6.09 15.95 3.81
CA ALA A 125 -7.28 15.71 3.01
C ALA A 125 -7.19 14.42 2.17
N ALA A 126 -6.03 14.13 1.58
CA ALA A 126 -5.79 12.90 0.84
C ALA A 126 -5.91 11.66 1.75
N ILE A 127 -5.33 11.71 2.95
CA ILE A 127 -5.47 10.66 3.97
C ILE A 127 -6.95 10.48 4.33
N GLN A 128 -7.70 11.54 4.62
CA GLN A 128 -9.10 11.44 5.02
C GLN A 128 -10.03 10.89 3.92
N ARG A 129 -9.71 11.14 2.65
CA ARG A 129 -10.50 10.65 1.50
C ARG A 129 -10.25 9.19 1.19
N THR A 130 -9.13 8.63 1.60
CA THR A 130 -8.73 7.26 1.30
C THR A 130 -9.21 6.31 2.39
N TYR A 131 -9.76 5.17 1.99
CA TYR A 131 -10.07 4.06 2.91
C TYR A 131 -8.87 3.13 2.99
N PRO A 132 -8.20 3.00 4.15
CA PRO A 132 -7.04 2.15 4.26
C PRO A 132 -7.39 0.67 4.09
N LEU A 133 -6.47 -0.08 3.49
CA LEU A 133 -6.57 -1.51 3.25
C LEU A 133 -6.84 -2.29 4.55
N SER A 134 -6.34 -1.77 5.67
CA SER A 134 -6.58 -2.33 6.99
C SER A 134 -8.05 -2.41 7.38
N ARG A 135 -8.93 -1.58 6.77
CA ARG A 135 -10.39 -1.67 6.97
C ARG A 135 -11.02 -2.69 6.03
N THR A 136 -10.63 -2.67 4.75
CA THR A 136 -11.22 -3.54 3.72
C THR A 136 -10.73 -4.98 3.78
N MET A 137 -9.52 -5.22 4.29
CA MET A 137 -8.90 -6.53 4.44
C MET A 137 -8.59 -6.89 5.90
N ARG A 138 -9.38 -6.36 6.82
CA ARG A 138 -9.17 -6.52 8.26
C ARG A 138 -8.99 -7.98 8.67
N GLU A 139 -9.87 -8.85 8.22
CA GLU A 139 -9.83 -10.28 8.55
C GLU A 139 -8.54 -10.93 8.08
N ASN A 140 -8.12 -10.65 6.85
CA ASN A 140 -6.88 -11.20 6.29
C ASN A 140 -5.66 -10.74 7.08
N ILE A 141 -5.61 -9.48 7.49
CA ILE A 141 -4.51 -8.95 8.31
C ILE A 141 -4.48 -9.61 9.68
N LEU A 142 -5.64 -9.76 10.33
CA LEU A 142 -5.75 -10.44 11.61
C LEU A 142 -5.33 -11.91 11.52
N ASP A 143 -5.67 -12.60 10.46
CA ASP A 143 -5.28 -13.99 10.26
C ASP A 143 -3.77 -14.12 9.98
N MET A 144 -3.19 -13.20 9.23
CA MET A 144 -1.74 -13.13 9.05
C MET A 144 -1.01 -12.85 10.38
N ARG A 145 -1.53 -11.93 11.22
CA ARG A 145 -0.98 -11.65 12.55
C ARG A 145 -1.02 -12.88 13.46
N LYS A 146 -2.15 -13.59 13.49
CA LYS A 146 -2.30 -14.86 14.25
C LYS A 146 -1.30 -15.91 13.76
N TRP A 147 -1.15 -16.05 12.47
CA TRP A 147 -0.19 -16.99 11.89
C TRP A 147 1.25 -16.64 12.29
N ALA A 148 1.60 -15.35 12.19
CA ALA A 148 2.94 -14.84 12.46
C ALA A 148 3.34 -14.97 13.92
N GLN A 149 2.40 -14.82 14.85
CA GLN A 149 2.63 -14.83 16.30
C GLN A 149 3.47 -16.02 16.78
N TYR A 150 3.35 -17.17 16.15
CA TYR A 150 4.03 -18.41 16.55
C TYR A 150 5.09 -18.87 15.53
N ARG A 151 5.25 -18.18 14.41
CA ARG A 151 6.02 -18.70 13.26
C ARG A 151 7.00 -17.71 12.67
N ALA A 152 6.89 -16.43 12.99
CA ALA A 152 7.70 -15.38 12.44
C ALA A 152 8.17 -14.40 13.50
N ARG A 153 9.27 -13.70 13.23
CA ARG A 153 9.69 -12.54 14.01
C ARG A 153 9.05 -11.28 13.43
N LEU A 154 8.73 -10.32 14.27
CA LEU A 154 8.36 -9.00 13.77
C LEU A 154 9.57 -8.34 13.10
N ALA A 155 9.36 -7.69 11.97
CA ALA A 155 10.40 -6.97 11.26
C ALA A 155 10.70 -5.59 11.87
N SER A 156 9.84 -5.09 12.74
CA SER A 156 10.01 -3.82 13.47
C SER A 156 9.86 -4.04 14.97
N ASP A 157 10.51 -3.19 15.75
CA ASP A 157 10.39 -3.17 17.23
C ASP A 157 9.14 -2.39 17.70
N GLU A 158 8.41 -1.76 16.79
CA GLU A 158 7.17 -1.06 17.13
C GLU A 158 6.09 -2.06 17.51
N SER A 159 5.35 -1.74 18.56
CA SER A 159 4.18 -2.51 18.96
C SER A 159 3.13 -2.48 17.85
N THR A 160 2.53 -3.63 17.61
CA THR A 160 1.41 -3.75 16.69
C THR A 160 0.25 -2.86 17.15
N GLU A 161 -0.12 -1.87 16.34
CA GLU A 161 -1.28 -1.03 16.62
C GLU A 161 -2.58 -1.80 16.34
N ASP A 162 -3.63 -1.46 17.11
CA ASP A 162 -4.95 -1.96 16.84
C ASP A 162 -5.45 -1.48 15.47
N LEU A 163 -6.08 -2.38 14.72
CA LEU A 163 -6.69 -2.00 13.46
C LEU A 163 -7.90 -1.09 13.73
N PRO A 164 -8.08 -0.02 12.95
CA PRO A 164 -9.24 0.82 13.08
C PRO A 164 -10.52 -0.03 13.01
N GLU A 165 -11.49 0.24 13.89
CA GLU A 165 -12.77 -0.47 13.87
C GLU A 165 -13.45 -0.28 12.52
N SER A 166 -14.02 -1.36 11.98
CA SER A 166 -14.92 -1.25 10.86
C SER A 166 -16.18 -0.55 11.37
N LYS A 167 -16.34 0.74 11.08
CA LYS A 167 -17.67 1.33 11.21
C LYS A 167 -18.55 0.60 10.19
N ASP A 168 -19.50 -0.18 10.69
CA ASP A 168 -20.54 -0.80 9.88
C ASP A 168 -21.29 0.27 9.09
N GLY A 169 -20.87 0.46 7.89
CA GLY A 169 -21.44 1.30 6.88
C GLY A 169 -20.72 0.97 5.61
N ALA A 170 -21.38 0.18 4.75
CA ALA A 170 -20.88 -0.04 3.41
C ALA A 170 -20.46 1.31 2.82
N PRO A 171 -19.28 1.42 2.21
CA PRO A 171 -18.86 2.66 1.58
C PRO A 171 -19.95 3.06 0.60
N LYS A 172 -20.59 4.22 0.82
CA LYS A 172 -21.39 4.82 -0.23
C LYS A 172 -20.43 4.99 -1.39
N LEU A 173 -20.63 4.21 -2.44
CA LEU A 173 -19.94 4.41 -3.70
C LEU A 173 -20.20 5.87 -4.08
N ILE A 174 -19.20 6.71 -3.90
CA ILE A 174 -19.24 8.08 -4.41
C ILE A 174 -19.10 7.89 -5.93
N ALA A 175 -20.25 7.87 -6.61
CA ALA A 175 -20.36 7.73 -8.05
C ALA A 175 -19.99 9.03 -8.78
N GLU A 176 -18.99 9.75 -8.30
CA GLU A 176 -18.41 10.90 -8.98
C GLU A 176 -16.90 10.76 -9.10
N ARG A 177 -16.48 9.77 -9.86
CA ARG A 177 -15.24 9.96 -10.61
C ARG A 177 -15.57 10.89 -11.78
N ARG A 178 -15.41 12.20 -11.60
CA ARG A 178 -15.23 13.11 -12.74
C ARG A 178 -14.14 12.52 -13.61
N ASN A 179 -14.50 12.18 -14.83
CA ASN A 179 -13.57 11.68 -15.83
C ASN A 179 -12.65 12.88 -16.18
N LEU A 180 -11.48 12.97 -15.55
CA LEU A 180 -10.49 14.04 -15.75
C LEU A 180 -9.94 14.12 -17.19
N PHE A 181 -10.39 13.23 -18.09
CA PHE A 181 -10.00 13.19 -19.49
C PHE A 181 -11.08 13.66 -20.48
N VAL A 182 -12.24 14.11 -20.03
CA VAL A 182 -13.22 14.73 -20.88
C VAL A 182 -13.02 16.25 -20.82
N ARG A 183 -12.25 16.79 -21.76
CA ARG A 183 -12.29 18.22 -22.09
C ARG A 183 -13.72 18.52 -22.51
N ASP A 184 -14.39 19.39 -21.80
CA ASP A 184 -15.65 19.98 -22.22
C ASP A 184 -15.41 20.69 -23.57
N GLY A 185 -15.82 20.04 -24.65
CA GLY A 185 -15.74 20.57 -25.99
C GLY A 185 -16.67 21.77 -26.12
N ALA A 186 -16.11 22.80 -26.70
CA ALA A 186 -16.69 24.07 -27.04
C ALA A 186 -18.17 24.02 -27.45
N SER A 187 -18.93 24.89 -26.84
CA SER A 187 -20.24 25.35 -27.34
C SER A 187 -20.14 25.78 -28.77
N GLN A 188 -20.80 25.07 -29.69
CA GLN A 188 -21.11 25.59 -30.98
C GLN A 188 -22.34 26.50 -30.85
N SER A 189 -22.07 27.76 -31.04
CA SER A 189 -23.05 28.82 -31.21
C SER A 189 -23.92 28.57 -32.44
N ASP A 190 -25.19 28.58 -32.19
CA ASP A 190 -26.30 28.81 -33.08
C ASP A 190 -26.01 29.91 -34.13
N ARG A 191 -26.15 29.58 -35.39
CA ARG A 191 -26.41 30.56 -36.45
C ARG A 191 -27.66 30.15 -37.19
N THR A 192 -28.73 30.71 -36.69
CA THR A 192 -29.92 30.95 -37.50
C THR A 192 -29.60 32.01 -38.53
N GLU A 193 -29.78 31.69 -39.82
CA GLU A 193 -30.10 32.67 -40.84
C GLU A 193 -31.30 32.18 -41.62
N GLY A 194 -32.31 33.02 -41.61
CA GLY A 194 -33.52 32.84 -42.33
C GLY A 194 -33.44 33.38 -43.75
N ALA A 195 -34.34 32.96 -44.41
CA ALA A 195 -35.07 33.23 -45.63
C ALA A 195 -34.66 34.44 -46.52
N PRO A 196 -35.04 34.52 -47.73
CA PRO A 196 -36.47 34.58 -48.16
C PRO A 196 -36.91 33.45 -49.05
#